data_8b2b993fa8ad90fa8567dc315cd77def
#
_entry.id   8b2b993fa8ad90fa8567dc315cd77def
#
_cell.length_a   1.000
_cell.length_b   1.000
_cell.length_c   1.000
_cell.angle_alpha   90.00
_cell.angle_beta   90.00
_cell.angle_gamma   90.00
#
_symmetry.space_group_name_H-M   'P 1'
#
loop_
_entity.id
_entity.type
_entity.pdbx_description
1 polymer ?
#
loop_
_entity_poly.entity_id
_entity_poly.type
_entity_poly.pdbx_seq_one_letter_code
_entity_poly.pdbx_strand_id
1 'polypeptide(L)'
;MAKVADVFLNGSIGNVVFYRRLGTNCARSRALHVKQSAATKIRSANFGIAARAGKTLRSGLTPSMPNATDRSMQSRFSGAIAKWLGTAGIDELPSTDAVPYISVLEFTKEQPVRQRFKVPLTISVPQENVVTVSIATFIPATQIVAPAGTGLVTLVISVSGCL
;
A
#
# COMPACT_ATOMS: atom_id res chain seq x y z
N MET A 1 7.89 -16.61 -35.04
CA MET A 1 7.19 -16.42 -33.77
C MET A 1 5.74 -16.86 -33.94
N ALA A 2 5.31 -17.87 -33.19
CA ALA A 2 3.89 -18.25 -33.18
C ALA A 2 3.13 -17.27 -32.26
N LYS A 3 2.14 -16.57 -32.78
CA LYS A 3 1.20 -15.77 -32.01
C LYS A 3 -0.03 -16.64 -31.73
N VAL A 4 -0.30 -16.89 -30.44
CA VAL A 4 -1.58 -17.47 -30.03
C VAL A 4 -2.49 -16.29 -29.71
N ALA A 5 -3.40 -15.98 -30.65
CA ALA A 5 -4.48 -15.04 -30.41
C ALA A 5 -5.69 -15.83 -29.90
N ASP A 6 -6.39 -15.30 -28.93
CA ASP A 6 -7.70 -15.75 -28.42
C ASP A 6 -7.78 -17.04 -27.59
N VAL A 7 -6.68 -17.74 -27.34
CA VAL A 7 -6.67 -18.88 -26.39
C VAL A 7 -5.98 -18.50 -25.11
N PHE A 8 -6.72 -18.52 -24.00
CA PHE A 8 -6.14 -18.34 -22.67
C PHE A 8 -5.76 -19.70 -22.08
N LEU A 9 -4.46 -19.91 -21.92
CA LEU A 9 -3.91 -21.05 -21.22
C LEU A 9 -3.58 -20.64 -19.77
N ASN A 10 -3.95 -21.44 -18.80
CA ASN A 10 -3.59 -21.27 -17.41
C ASN A 10 -2.95 -22.56 -16.87
N GLY A 11 -1.79 -22.43 -16.21
CA GLY A 11 -1.06 -23.58 -15.70
C GLY A 11 0.28 -23.78 -16.40
N SER A 12 0.88 -24.98 -16.26
CA SER A 12 2.17 -25.30 -16.86
C SER A 12 2.07 -26.39 -17.92
N ILE A 13 2.71 -26.16 -19.04
CA ILE A 13 2.87 -27.14 -20.13
C ILE A 13 4.38 -27.29 -20.35
N GLY A 14 4.91 -28.47 -19.99
CA GLY A 14 6.35 -28.71 -20.07
C GLY A 14 7.14 -27.70 -19.26
N ASN A 15 8.00 -26.96 -19.95
CA ASN A 15 8.88 -25.94 -19.35
C ASN A 15 8.30 -24.52 -19.37
N VAL A 16 7.04 -24.34 -19.75
CA VAL A 16 6.39 -23.03 -19.85
C VAL A 16 5.23 -22.96 -18.88
N VAL A 17 5.16 -21.85 -18.12
CA VAL A 17 4.04 -21.52 -17.23
C VAL A 17 3.26 -20.36 -17.83
N PHE A 18 1.98 -20.59 -18.05
CA PHE A 18 1.02 -19.59 -18.53
C PHE A 18 0.24 -19.03 -17.35
N TYR A 19 0.07 -17.72 -17.29
CA TYR A 19 -0.67 -17.05 -16.22
C TYR A 19 -1.24 -15.71 -16.72
N ARG A 20 -2.21 -15.19 -16.00
CA ARG A 20 -2.77 -13.87 -16.28
C ARG A 20 -2.32 -12.85 -15.25
N ARG A 21 -1.81 -11.72 -15.71
CA ARG A 21 -1.38 -10.60 -14.85
C ARG A 21 -2.05 -9.31 -15.32
N LEU A 22 -2.80 -8.67 -14.43
CA LEU A 22 -3.51 -7.41 -14.71
C LEU A 22 -4.31 -7.43 -16.03
N GLY A 23 -4.98 -8.55 -16.31
CA GLY A 23 -5.76 -8.71 -17.53
C GLY A 23 -4.97 -9.19 -18.75
N THR A 24 -3.63 -9.19 -18.71
CA THR A 24 -2.76 -9.61 -19.83
C THR A 24 -2.34 -11.07 -19.66
N ASN A 25 -2.41 -11.82 -20.76
CA ASN A 25 -1.94 -13.20 -20.80
C ASN A 25 -0.42 -13.21 -20.90
N CYS A 26 0.22 -13.93 -19.99
CA CYS A 26 1.67 -14.00 -19.86
C CYS A 26 2.15 -15.45 -19.91
N ALA A 27 3.34 -15.64 -20.45
CA ALA A 27 4.06 -16.91 -20.40
C ALA A 27 5.47 -16.69 -19.90
N ARG A 28 6.00 -17.61 -19.08
CA ARG A 28 7.38 -17.59 -18.64
C ARG A 28 7.96 -19.01 -18.62
N SER A 29 9.26 -19.11 -18.74
CA SER A 29 9.96 -20.36 -18.51
C SER A 29 9.86 -20.78 -17.05
N ARG A 30 9.70 -22.06 -16.80
CA ARG A 30 9.73 -22.63 -15.45
C ARG A 30 11.19 -22.66 -14.98
N ALA A 31 11.44 -22.06 -13.82
CA ALA A 31 12.75 -22.23 -13.17
C ALA A 31 12.85 -23.64 -12.59
N LEU A 32 13.73 -24.46 -13.11
CA LEU A 32 13.91 -25.85 -12.66
C LEU A 32 14.59 -25.94 -11.29
N HIS A 33 15.60 -25.10 -11.06
CA HIS A 33 16.28 -25.00 -9.77
C HIS A 33 16.69 -23.56 -9.51
N VAL A 34 16.11 -22.95 -8.47
CA VAL A 34 16.53 -21.63 -7.99
C VAL A 34 17.33 -21.83 -6.71
N LYS A 35 18.66 -21.74 -6.80
CA LYS A 35 19.51 -21.73 -5.61
C LYS A 35 19.50 -20.35 -5.01
N GLN A 36 18.82 -20.18 -3.90
CA GLN A 36 18.74 -18.89 -3.21
C GLN A 36 20.07 -18.59 -2.52
N SER A 37 20.64 -17.41 -2.77
CA SER A 37 21.78 -16.91 -2.02
C SER A 37 21.38 -16.52 -0.57
N ALA A 38 22.35 -16.41 0.32
CA ALA A 38 22.11 -15.95 1.70
C ALA A 38 21.42 -14.58 1.72
N ALA A 39 21.87 -13.66 0.87
CA ALA A 39 21.25 -12.33 0.74
C ALA A 39 19.78 -12.40 0.26
N THR A 40 19.46 -13.32 -0.64
CA THR A 40 18.08 -13.52 -1.10
C THR A 40 17.20 -14.06 0.02
N LYS A 41 17.71 -14.98 0.85
CA LYS A 41 16.98 -15.51 1.99
C LYS A 41 16.67 -14.43 3.03
N ILE A 42 17.65 -13.59 3.36
CA ILE A 42 17.47 -12.46 4.29
C ILE A 42 16.43 -11.50 3.76
N ARG A 43 16.52 -11.09 2.48
CA ARG A 43 15.53 -10.20 1.87
C ARG A 43 14.14 -10.80 1.83
N SER A 44 14.02 -12.11 1.61
CA SER A 44 12.75 -12.82 1.63
C SER A 44 12.13 -12.82 3.03
N ALA A 45 12.92 -13.03 4.07
CA ALA A 45 12.48 -12.97 5.46
C ALA A 45 11.97 -11.56 5.82
N ASN A 46 12.76 -10.52 5.50
CA ASN A 46 12.37 -9.12 5.70
C ASN A 46 11.09 -8.76 4.97
N PHE A 47 10.93 -9.22 3.73
CA PHE A 47 9.71 -9.01 2.98
C PHE A 47 8.50 -9.69 3.65
N GLY A 48 8.68 -10.88 4.22
CA GLY A 48 7.64 -11.58 4.97
C GLY A 48 7.18 -10.79 6.21
N ILE A 49 8.12 -10.18 6.94
CA ILE A 49 7.81 -9.30 8.09
C ILE A 49 7.07 -8.04 7.61
N ALA A 50 7.60 -7.38 6.58
CA ALA A 50 6.98 -6.19 6.00
C ALA A 50 5.56 -6.43 5.49
N ALA A 51 5.32 -7.59 4.88
CA ALA A 51 4.01 -7.97 4.37
C ALA A 51 3.00 -8.20 5.50
N ARG A 52 3.41 -8.81 6.60
CA ARG A 52 2.58 -9.01 7.80
C ARG A 52 2.24 -7.68 8.45
N ALA A 53 3.23 -6.83 8.73
CA ALA A 53 3.02 -5.50 9.29
C ALA A 53 2.10 -4.64 8.41
N GLY A 54 2.33 -4.64 7.10
CA GLY A 54 1.48 -3.95 6.13
C GLY A 54 0.04 -4.49 6.09
N LYS A 55 -0.16 -5.79 6.31
CA LYS A 55 -1.49 -6.38 6.44
C LYS A 55 -2.19 -5.89 7.71
N THR A 56 -1.50 -5.88 8.85
CA THR A 56 -2.06 -5.43 10.14
C THR A 56 -2.49 -3.97 10.07
N LEU A 57 -1.61 -3.07 9.61
CA LEU A 57 -1.94 -1.66 9.42
C LEU A 57 -3.15 -1.47 8.51
N ARG A 58 -3.17 -2.15 7.37
CA ARG A 58 -4.27 -2.05 6.43
C ARG A 58 -5.59 -2.58 6.99
N SER A 59 -5.56 -3.72 7.70
CA SER A 59 -6.79 -4.30 8.28
C SER A 59 -7.44 -3.38 9.30
N GLY A 60 -6.65 -2.62 10.06
CA GLY A 60 -7.18 -1.61 10.98
C GLY A 60 -7.83 -0.41 10.27
N LEU A 61 -7.37 -0.08 9.07
CA LEU A 61 -7.86 1.07 8.30
C LEU A 61 -9.00 0.73 7.32
N THR A 62 -9.08 -0.52 6.86
CA THR A 62 -10.05 -0.98 5.84
C THR A 62 -11.52 -0.73 6.21
N PRO A 63 -12.00 -0.90 7.46
CA PRO A 63 -13.39 -0.63 7.81
C PRO A 63 -13.84 0.80 7.52
N SER A 64 -12.90 1.74 7.58
CA SER A 64 -13.17 3.17 7.36
C SER A 64 -13.09 3.58 5.88
N MET A 65 -12.62 2.67 4.99
CA MET A 65 -12.34 2.98 3.58
C MET A 65 -12.80 1.86 2.64
N PRO A 66 -14.09 1.49 2.62
CA PRO A 66 -14.56 0.30 1.91
C PRO A 66 -14.29 0.30 0.41
N ASN A 67 -14.18 1.46 -0.23
CA ASN A 67 -14.04 1.58 -1.70
C ASN A 67 -12.83 2.42 -2.16
N ALA A 68 -11.94 2.80 -1.25
CA ALA A 68 -10.88 3.78 -1.53
C ALA A 68 -9.53 3.14 -1.87
N THR A 69 -9.47 1.84 -2.11
CA THR A 69 -8.20 1.13 -2.28
C THR A 69 -7.98 0.66 -3.70
N ASP A 70 -6.80 0.91 -4.24
CA ASP A 70 -6.37 0.31 -5.50
C ASP A 70 -5.64 -1.03 -5.29
N ARG A 71 -5.53 -1.82 -6.37
CA ARG A 71 -4.85 -3.13 -6.33
C ARG A 71 -3.38 -3.04 -5.94
N SER A 72 -2.73 -1.91 -6.14
CA SER A 72 -1.30 -1.72 -5.86
C SER A 72 -1.03 -1.24 -4.43
N MET A 73 -2.06 -0.85 -3.68
CA MET A 73 -1.93 -0.34 -2.32
C MET A 73 -1.16 -1.30 -1.40
N GLN A 74 -1.50 -2.58 -1.44
CA GLN A 74 -0.81 -3.60 -0.63
C GLN A 74 0.70 -3.65 -0.93
N SER A 75 1.08 -3.61 -2.19
CA SER A 75 2.48 -3.64 -2.60
C SER A 75 3.22 -2.37 -2.17
N ARG A 76 2.57 -1.21 -2.23
CA ARG A 76 3.15 0.05 -1.77
C ARG A 76 3.38 0.06 -0.26
N PHE A 77 2.40 -0.38 0.53
CA PHE A 77 2.56 -0.51 1.99
C PHE A 77 3.68 -1.47 2.36
N SER A 78 3.66 -2.69 1.83
CA SER A 78 4.71 -3.67 2.10
C SER A 78 6.08 -3.19 1.63
N GLY A 79 6.14 -2.48 0.49
CA GLY A 79 7.37 -1.92 -0.04
C GLY A 79 7.94 -0.79 0.84
N ALA A 80 7.08 0.09 1.38
CA ALA A 80 7.50 1.16 2.27
C ALA A 80 8.06 0.60 3.59
N ILE A 81 7.37 -0.38 4.18
CA ILE A 81 7.83 -1.05 5.40
C ILE A 81 9.11 -1.84 5.16
N ALA A 82 9.22 -2.54 4.02
CA ALA A 82 10.44 -3.26 3.67
C ALA A 82 11.64 -2.32 3.48
N LYS A 83 11.42 -1.12 2.95
CA LYS A 83 12.45 -0.09 2.82
C LYS A 83 12.91 0.41 4.19
N TRP A 84 11.99 0.65 5.11
CA TRP A 84 12.31 1.03 6.48
C TRP A 84 13.08 -0.08 7.21
N LEU A 85 12.62 -1.33 7.17
CA LEU A 85 13.31 -2.49 7.75
C LEU A 85 14.72 -2.69 7.18
N GLY A 86 14.95 -2.33 5.92
CA GLY A 86 16.28 -2.36 5.31
C GLY A 86 17.26 -1.36 5.92
N THR A 87 16.76 -0.32 6.58
CA THR A 87 17.57 0.71 7.27
C THR A 87 17.66 0.51 8.78
N ALA A 88 16.60 0.02 9.41
CA ALA A 88 16.47 -0.08 10.88
C ALA A 88 16.85 -1.47 11.47
N GLY A 89 16.92 -2.52 10.63
CA GLY A 89 17.11 -3.90 11.10
C GLY A 89 15.81 -4.67 11.26
N ILE A 90 15.93 -5.99 11.52
CA ILE A 90 14.79 -6.93 11.44
C ILE A 90 13.99 -7.05 12.74
N ASP A 91 14.59 -6.69 13.86
CA ASP A 91 14.07 -7.00 15.20
C ASP A 91 13.15 -5.90 15.78
N GLU A 92 12.96 -4.81 15.05
CA GLU A 92 12.14 -3.70 15.48
C GLU A 92 10.78 -3.68 14.79
N LEU A 93 9.71 -3.63 15.58
CA LEU A 93 8.38 -3.27 15.08
C LEU A 93 8.40 -1.82 14.57
N PRO A 94 7.56 -1.45 13.59
CA PRO A 94 7.46 -0.09 13.11
C PRO A 94 7.26 0.87 14.28
N SER A 95 8.31 1.61 14.61
CA SER A 95 8.33 2.69 15.60
C SER A 95 8.04 4.03 14.91
N THR A 96 8.15 5.11 15.65
CA THR A 96 8.03 6.48 15.11
C THR A 96 8.98 6.75 13.94
N ASP A 97 10.10 6.03 13.86
CA ASP A 97 11.07 6.15 12.76
C ASP A 97 10.54 5.64 11.41
N ALA A 98 9.49 4.82 11.42
CA ALA A 98 8.82 4.38 10.20
C ALA A 98 7.93 5.48 9.57
N VAL A 99 7.57 6.52 10.33
CA VAL A 99 6.67 7.60 9.89
C VAL A 99 7.11 8.24 8.56
N PRO A 100 8.39 8.58 8.32
CA PRO A 100 8.81 9.16 7.05
C PRO A 100 8.51 8.28 5.83
N TYR A 101 8.53 6.96 6.00
CA TYR A 101 8.27 5.99 4.94
C TYR A 101 6.78 5.74 4.70
N ILE A 102 5.96 5.87 5.73
CA ILE A 102 4.52 5.57 5.70
C ILE A 102 3.70 6.82 5.42
N SER A 103 4.12 7.99 5.91
CA SER A 103 3.38 9.26 5.80
C SER A 103 3.14 9.73 4.36
N VAL A 104 3.91 9.23 3.40
CA VAL A 104 3.77 9.56 1.98
C VAL A 104 2.88 8.57 1.21
N LEU A 105 2.36 7.55 1.90
CA LEU A 105 1.52 6.53 1.26
C LEU A 105 0.12 7.05 1.05
N GLU A 106 -0.33 6.96 -0.19
CA GLU A 106 -1.70 7.26 -0.60
C GLU A 106 -2.46 5.95 -0.82
N PHE A 107 -3.73 5.89 -0.38
CA PHE A 107 -4.57 4.71 -0.57
C PHE A 107 -4.95 4.51 -2.03
N THR A 108 -5.15 5.61 -2.74
CA THR A 108 -5.46 5.62 -4.16
C THR A 108 -4.40 6.41 -4.92
N LYS A 109 -3.68 5.76 -5.82
CA LYS A 109 -2.61 6.39 -6.60
C LYS A 109 -3.13 7.50 -7.52
N GLU A 110 -4.31 7.30 -8.11
CA GLU A 110 -4.88 8.22 -9.10
C GLU A 110 -5.50 9.47 -8.48
N GLN A 111 -5.85 9.40 -7.20
CA GLN A 111 -6.51 10.49 -6.48
C GLN A 111 -5.89 10.70 -5.10
N PRO A 112 -4.67 11.22 -5.01
CA PRO A 112 -4.00 11.43 -3.74
C PRO A 112 -4.75 12.47 -2.90
N VAL A 113 -4.93 12.17 -1.61
CA VAL A 113 -5.67 13.03 -0.68
C VAL A 113 -5.08 14.45 -0.63
N ARG A 114 -3.75 14.56 -0.64
CA ARG A 114 -3.04 15.86 -0.61
C ARG A 114 -3.37 16.77 -1.79
N GLN A 115 -3.73 16.21 -2.94
CA GLN A 115 -4.16 17.00 -4.11
C GLN A 115 -5.63 17.38 -4.05
N ARG A 116 -6.44 16.58 -3.36
CA ARG A 116 -7.88 16.79 -3.24
C ARG A 116 -8.27 17.63 -2.03
N PHE A 117 -7.56 17.47 -0.92
CA PHE A 117 -7.78 18.20 0.32
C PHE A 117 -6.53 19.03 0.64
N LYS A 118 -6.60 20.32 0.36
CA LYS A 118 -5.47 21.25 0.45
C LYS A 118 -5.35 21.91 1.83
N VAL A 119 -6.21 21.54 2.77
CA VAL A 119 -6.20 22.10 4.12
C VAL A 119 -5.11 21.42 4.94
N PRO A 120 -4.26 22.16 5.65
CA PRO A 120 -3.27 21.59 6.53
C PRO A 120 -3.95 20.86 7.70
N LEU A 121 -3.49 19.64 7.93
CA LEU A 121 -3.88 18.82 9.08
C LEU A 121 -2.72 18.81 10.08
N THR A 122 -3.02 19.07 11.34
CA THR A 122 -2.08 18.92 12.44
C THR A 122 -2.49 17.74 13.29
N ILE A 123 -1.58 16.79 13.46
CA ILE A 123 -1.80 15.60 14.29
C ILE A 123 -0.87 15.71 15.49
N SER A 124 -1.41 15.57 16.67
CA SER A 124 -0.65 15.54 17.91
C SER A 124 -1.11 14.38 18.81
N VAL A 125 -0.20 13.88 19.61
CA VAL A 125 -0.47 12.83 20.59
C VAL A 125 -0.13 13.42 21.97
N PRO A 126 -1.04 14.18 22.56
CA PRO A 126 -0.78 14.90 23.82
C PRO A 126 -0.65 13.96 25.02
N GLN A 127 -1.26 12.78 24.95
CA GLN A 127 -1.24 11.77 26.01
C GLN A 127 -1.25 10.38 25.37
N GLU A 128 -0.85 9.38 26.14
CA GLU A 128 -0.95 7.98 25.72
C GLU A 128 -2.41 7.66 25.35
N ASN A 129 -2.60 7.02 24.21
CA ASN A 129 -3.92 6.66 23.65
C ASN A 129 -4.83 7.83 23.25
N VAL A 130 -4.35 9.06 23.21
CA VAL A 130 -5.11 10.22 22.74
C VAL A 130 -4.46 10.80 21.50
N VAL A 131 -5.17 10.74 20.38
CA VAL A 131 -4.75 11.37 19.12
C VAL A 131 -5.64 12.58 18.85
N THR A 132 -5.04 13.76 18.78
CA THR A 132 -5.74 14.99 18.44
C THR A 132 -5.46 15.35 16.99
N VAL A 133 -6.52 15.49 16.21
CA VAL A 133 -6.44 15.94 14.81
C VAL A 133 -7.08 17.31 14.72
N SER A 134 -6.29 18.32 14.39
CA SER A 134 -6.75 19.69 14.23
C SER A 134 -6.78 20.06 12.74
N ILE A 135 -7.90 20.64 12.33
CA ILE A 135 -8.12 21.14 10.97
C ILE A 135 -8.28 22.64 11.08
N ALA A 136 -7.46 23.40 10.34
CA ALA A 136 -7.61 24.85 10.26
C ALA A 136 -8.95 25.22 9.60
N THR A 137 -9.49 26.38 9.93
CA THR A 137 -10.67 26.91 9.24
C THR A 137 -10.40 27.03 7.75
N PHE A 138 -11.31 26.55 6.93
CA PHE A 138 -11.11 26.49 5.48
C PHE A 138 -12.38 26.81 4.70
N ILE A 139 -12.20 27.22 3.45
CA ILE A 139 -13.28 27.47 2.49
C ILE A 139 -13.37 26.25 1.55
N PRO A 140 -14.42 25.41 1.65
CA PRO A 140 -14.51 24.17 0.85
C PRO A 140 -14.39 24.42 -0.65
N ALA A 141 -14.99 25.46 -1.18
CA ALA A 141 -15.00 25.77 -2.61
C ALA A 141 -13.60 25.99 -3.22
N THR A 142 -12.61 26.40 -2.41
CA THR A 142 -11.27 26.72 -2.88
C THR A 142 -10.22 25.68 -2.47
N GLN A 143 -10.48 24.97 -1.37
CA GLN A 143 -9.49 24.09 -0.74
C GLN A 143 -9.82 22.60 -0.87
N ILE A 144 -11.02 22.26 -1.37
CA ILE A 144 -11.39 20.90 -1.73
C ILE A 144 -11.54 20.79 -3.24
N VAL A 145 -10.80 19.87 -3.84
CA VAL A 145 -10.92 19.57 -5.27
C VAL A 145 -11.84 18.39 -5.46
N ALA A 146 -13.06 18.65 -5.87
CA ALA A 146 -14.09 17.64 -6.12
C ALA A 146 -14.60 17.71 -7.57
N PRO A 147 -15.16 16.62 -8.13
CA PRO A 147 -15.83 16.64 -9.43
C PRO A 147 -16.97 17.67 -9.46
N ALA A 148 -17.28 18.17 -10.67
CA ALA A 148 -18.41 19.06 -10.85
C ALA A 148 -19.71 18.39 -10.41
N GLY A 149 -20.58 19.14 -9.70
CA GLY A 149 -21.85 18.64 -9.19
C GLY A 149 -21.75 17.89 -7.84
N THR A 150 -20.57 17.86 -7.21
CA THR A 150 -20.42 17.28 -5.87
C THR A 150 -21.15 18.13 -4.84
N GLY A 151 -22.20 17.58 -4.23
CA GLY A 151 -22.98 18.26 -3.17
C GLY A 151 -22.49 17.96 -1.74
N LEU A 152 -21.75 16.85 -1.56
CA LEU A 152 -21.26 16.44 -0.25
C LEU A 152 -19.85 15.86 -0.35
N VAL A 153 -18.98 16.26 0.56
CA VAL A 153 -17.66 15.68 0.77
C VAL A 153 -17.55 15.23 2.22
N THR A 154 -17.24 13.95 2.43
CA THR A 154 -17.05 13.39 3.76
C THR A 154 -15.56 13.16 3.99
N LEU A 155 -15.01 13.75 5.05
CA LEU A 155 -13.66 13.47 5.53
C LEU A 155 -13.75 12.39 6.61
N VAL A 156 -13.13 11.25 6.36
CA VAL A 156 -13.03 10.15 7.32
C VAL A 156 -11.61 10.13 7.89
N ILE A 157 -11.50 10.22 9.19
CA ILE A 157 -10.23 10.10 9.93
C ILE A 157 -10.28 8.80 10.71
N SER A 158 -9.29 7.94 10.46
CA SER A 158 -9.18 6.66 11.13
C SER A 158 -7.86 6.56 11.86
N VAL A 159 -7.91 6.06 13.09
CA VAL A 159 -6.74 5.78 13.91
C VAL A 159 -6.67 4.29 14.14
N SER A 160 -5.52 3.69 13.87
CA SER A 160 -5.27 2.27 14.12
C SER A 160 -3.99 2.13 14.90
N GLY A 161 -4.05 1.38 16.00
CA GLY A 161 -2.88 0.99 16.79
C GLY A 161 -2.45 -0.43 16.46
N CYS A 162 -1.15 -0.68 16.50
CA CYS A 162 -0.59 -2.04 16.56
C CYS A 162 -0.23 -2.34 18.02
N LEU A 163 -0.89 -3.34 18.59
CA LEU A 163 -0.52 -3.94 19.86
C LEU A 163 0.49 -5.05 19.62
#